data_288bbe4e006de90189f655b4f8bf6e23
#
_entry.id   288bbe4e006de90189f655b4f8bf6e23
#
_cell.length_a   1.000
_cell.length_b   1.000
_cell.length_c   1.000
_cell.angle_alpha   90.00
_cell.angle_beta   90.00
_cell.angle_gamma   90.00
#
_symmetry.space_group_name_H-M   'P 1'
#
loop_
_entity.id
_entity.type
_entity.pdbx_description
1 polymer ?
#
loop_
_entity_poly.entity_id
_entity_poly.type
_entity_poly.pdbx_seq_one_letter_code
_entity_poly.pdbx_strand_id
1 'polypeptide(L)'
;RAAYVEQLERMLDSCGADVAIAPDSHIGFLRQAAERIDSIKCGTPEEFEILPSSEEPLKPLESGDIAYLQYTSGSTRFPRGVEITQKCVMSNLRDISVHGLKIDGNDRMVSWLPFYHDMGLVGFVLLPLANQLSADYLSPKTFAMRPRLWLKLISENRGTISSSPPFGYALCAKRLRLTDQ
;
A
#
# COMPACT_ATOMS: atom_id res chain seq x y z
N ARG A 1 9.17 16.77 14.23
CA ARG A 1 9.31 15.46 14.90
C ARG A 1 8.16 15.25 15.90
N ALA A 2 7.92 16.17 16.84
CA ALA A 2 6.83 16.06 17.81
C ALA A 2 5.44 15.94 17.18
N ALA A 3 5.12 16.76 16.17
CA ALA A 3 3.83 16.73 15.48
C ALA A 3 3.58 15.39 14.77
N TYR A 4 4.62 14.71 14.27
CA TYR A 4 4.49 13.40 13.66
C TYR A 4 4.17 12.32 14.69
N VAL A 5 4.81 12.36 15.84
CA VAL A 5 4.52 11.43 16.97
C VAL A 5 3.09 11.65 17.48
N GLU A 6 2.67 12.90 17.67
CA GLU A 6 1.28 13.23 18.05
C GLU A 6 0.25 12.71 17.03
N GLN A 7 0.57 12.79 15.75
CA GLN A 7 -0.29 12.26 14.69
C GLN A 7 -0.40 10.73 14.78
N LEU A 8 0.72 10.03 14.97
CA LEU A 8 0.74 8.58 15.15
C LEU A 8 -0.03 8.15 16.39
N GLU A 9 0.18 8.83 17.53
CA GLU A 9 -0.55 8.60 18.78
C GLU A 9 -2.07 8.63 18.54
N ARG A 10 -2.57 9.70 17.92
CA ARG A 10 -4.00 9.84 17.62
C ARG A 10 -4.52 8.78 16.63
N MET A 11 -3.73 8.36 15.65
CA MET A 11 -4.11 7.31 14.73
C MET A 11 -4.23 5.97 15.46
N LEU A 12 -3.25 5.62 16.29
CA LEU A 12 -3.25 4.40 17.07
C LEU A 12 -4.43 4.35 18.06
N ASP A 13 -4.68 5.45 18.77
CA ASP A 13 -5.81 5.58 19.70
C ASP A 13 -7.15 5.44 18.97
N SER A 14 -7.32 6.16 17.85
CA SER A 14 -8.59 6.17 17.09
C SER A 14 -8.93 4.85 16.43
N CYS A 15 -7.96 4.01 16.11
CA CYS A 15 -8.21 2.70 15.49
C CYS A 15 -8.28 1.54 16.51
N GLY A 16 -7.97 1.80 17.78
CA GLY A 16 -7.95 0.76 18.83
C GLY A 16 -6.97 -0.37 18.49
N ALA A 17 -5.78 -0.02 17.99
CA ALA A 17 -4.81 -1.02 17.56
C ALA A 17 -4.19 -1.77 18.76
N ASP A 18 -4.19 -3.09 18.72
CA ASP A 18 -3.47 -3.95 19.68
C ASP A 18 -2.00 -4.12 19.32
N VAL A 19 -1.69 -4.03 18.02
CA VAL A 19 -0.36 -4.24 17.47
C VAL A 19 -0.01 -3.13 16.50
N ALA A 20 1.23 -2.63 16.58
CA ALA A 20 1.75 -1.62 15.68
C ALA A 20 3.13 -2.04 15.16
N ILE A 21 3.28 -2.07 13.84
CA ILE A 21 4.50 -2.55 13.16
C ILE A 21 5.10 -1.44 12.31
N ALA A 22 6.40 -1.25 12.41
CA ALA A 22 7.14 -0.35 11.54
C ALA A 22 8.55 -0.87 11.28
N PRO A 23 9.16 -0.52 10.12
CA PRO A 23 10.56 -0.84 9.87
C PRO A 23 11.49 -0.08 10.83
N ASP A 24 12.71 -0.57 11.01
CA ASP A 24 13.74 0.00 11.91
C ASP A 24 13.88 1.51 11.80
N SER A 25 13.80 2.05 10.59
CA SER A 25 13.91 3.49 10.35
C SER A 25 12.79 4.33 11.00
N HIS A 26 11.67 3.72 11.37
CA HIS A 26 10.47 4.40 11.88
C HIS A 26 10.00 3.89 13.23
N ILE A 27 10.48 2.72 13.68
CA ILE A 27 10.01 2.08 14.92
C ILE A 27 10.16 2.98 16.15
N GLY A 28 11.22 3.81 16.22
CA GLY A 28 11.43 4.75 17.33
C GLY A 28 10.32 5.80 17.47
N PHE A 29 9.72 6.25 16.34
CA PHE A 29 8.58 7.17 16.39
C PHE A 29 7.30 6.45 16.84
N LEU A 30 7.13 5.20 16.37
CA LEU A 30 5.97 4.39 16.71
C LEU A 30 5.96 4.03 18.20
N ARG A 31 7.09 3.59 18.76
CA ARG A 31 7.23 3.30 20.18
C ARG A 31 6.97 4.55 21.03
N GLN A 32 7.50 5.71 20.64
CA GLN A 32 7.25 6.97 21.33
C GLN A 32 5.76 7.37 21.29
N ALA A 33 5.04 7.11 20.20
CA ALA A 33 3.60 7.36 20.10
C ALA A 33 2.80 6.40 20.99
N ALA A 34 3.21 5.13 21.06
CA ALA A 34 2.55 4.10 21.83
C ALA A 34 2.78 4.19 23.35
N GLU A 35 3.85 4.86 23.81
CA GLU A 35 4.13 5.06 25.27
C GLU A 35 2.96 5.69 26.05
N ARG A 36 2.07 6.39 25.34
CA ARG A 36 0.92 7.09 25.94
C ARG A 36 -0.41 6.34 25.77
N ILE A 37 -0.35 5.16 25.16
CA ILE A 37 -1.54 4.35 24.89
C ILE A 37 -1.34 2.99 25.57
N ASP A 38 -2.26 2.63 26.45
CA ASP A 38 -2.20 1.37 27.15
C ASP A 38 -2.40 0.19 26.17
N SER A 39 -1.58 -0.86 26.36
CA SER A 39 -1.74 -2.19 25.74
C SER A 39 -1.30 -2.37 24.29
N ILE A 40 -0.71 -1.38 23.60
CA ILE A 40 -0.22 -1.58 22.23
C ILE A 40 1.15 -2.27 22.22
N LYS A 41 1.26 -3.39 21.49
CA LYS A 41 2.54 -4.07 21.22
C LYS A 41 3.19 -3.48 19.99
N CYS A 42 4.36 -2.86 20.15
CA CYS A 42 5.12 -2.27 19.03
C CYS A 42 6.37 -3.07 18.72
N GLY A 43 6.60 -3.34 17.44
CA GLY A 43 7.81 -4.02 16.99
C GLY A 43 8.10 -3.84 15.51
N THR A 44 9.26 -4.34 15.08
CA THR A 44 9.59 -4.46 13.65
C THR A 44 9.00 -5.75 13.08
N PRO A 45 8.90 -5.91 11.75
CA PRO A 45 8.48 -7.16 11.15
C PRO A 45 9.30 -8.36 11.66
N GLU A 46 10.62 -8.21 11.78
CA GLU A 46 11.54 -9.24 12.23
C GLU A 46 11.29 -9.66 13.70
N GLU A 47 10.93 -8.69 14.56
CA GLU A 47 10.57 -8.98 15.95
C GLU A 47 9.27 -9.78 16.05
N PHE A 48 8.33 -9.60 15.12
CA PHE A 48 7.08 -10.34 15.08
C PHE A 48 7.21 -11.71 14.38
N GLU A 49 8.11 -11.87 13.42
CA GLU A 49 8.36 -13.15 12.73
C GLU A 49 8.87 -14.26 13.67
N ILE A 50 9.55 -13.90 14.75
CA ILE A 50 10.06 -14.88 15.73
C ILE A 50 9.02 -15.31 16.78
N LEU A 51 7.82 -14.69 16.78
CA LEU A 51 6.77 -15.11 17.69
C LEU A 51 6.18 -16.46 17.25
N PRO A 52 5.75 -17.28 18.22
CA PRO A 52 5.11 -18.55 17.89
C PRO A 52 3.85 -18.30 17.05
N SER A 53 3.70 -19.09 15.99
CA SER A 53 2.48 -19.05 15.18
C SER A 53 1.28 -19.57 15.99
N SER A 54 0.11 -18.97 15.76
CA SER A 54 -1.12 -19.48 16.32
C SER A 54 -1.52 -20.79 15.63
N GLU A 55 -1.98 -21.77 16.39
CA GLU A 55 -2.59 -22.99 15.86
C GLU A 55 -4.08 -22.79 15.53
N GLU A 56 -4.65 -21.64 15.89
CA GLU A 56 -6.05 -21.36 15.60
C GLU A 56 -6.25 -21.10 14.10
N PRO A 57 -7.25 -21.74 13.48
CA PRO A 57 -7.55 -21.50 12.07
C PRO A 57 -8.05 -20.07 11.88
N LEU A 58 -7.58 -19.42 10.82
CA LEU A 58 -8.09 -18.10 10.44
C LEU A 58 -9.58 -18.20 10.09
N LYS A 59 -10.40 -17.37 10.72
CA LYS A 59 -11.82 -17.27 10.39
C LYS A 59 -11.97 -16.33 9.18
N PRO A 60 -12.68 -16.76 8.13
CA PRO A 60 -13.03 -15.84 7.03
C PRO A 60 -13.82 -14.66 7.56
N LEU A 61 -13.51 -13.48 7.04
CA LEU A 61 -14.26 -12.27 7.35
C LEU A 61 -15.59 -12.24 6.59
N GLU A 62 -16.62 -11.72 7.21
CA GLU A 62 -17.91 -11.52 6.59
C GLU A 62 -17.94 -10.22 5.75
N SER A 63 -18.94 -10.07 4.90
CA SER A 63 -19.03 -8.92 3.98
C SER A 63 -19.13 -7.57 4.70
N GLY A 64 -19.70 -7.54 5.92
CA GLY A 64 -19.81 -6.35 6.75
C GLY A 64 -18.58 -6.02 7.58
N ASP A 65 -17.64 -6.96 7.73
CA ASP A 65 -16.44 -6.77 8.53
C ASP A 65 -15.52 -5.74 7.90
N ILE A 66 -14.79 -4.99 8.73
CA ILE A 66 -13.78 -4.03 8.28
C ILE A 66 -12.59 -4.80 7.70
N ALA A 67 -12.26 -4.50 6.45
CA ALA A 67 -11.06 -5.03 5.80
C ALA A 67 -9.81 -4.25 6.24
N TYR A 68 -9.90 -2.93 6.23
CA TYR A 68 -8.84 -2.01 6.68
C TYR A 68 -9.38 -0.61 6.91
N LEU A 69 -8.59 0.20 7.61
CA LEU A 69 -8.80 1.64 7.75
C LEU A 69 -7.91 2.40 6.78
N GLN A 70 -8.53 3.24 5.96
CA GLN A 70 -7.80 4.13 5.05
C GLN A 70 -7.70 5.52 5.69
N TYR A 71 -6.53 5.90 6.16
CA TYR A 71 -6.31 7.24 6.67
C TYR A 71 -6.13 8.23 5.53
N THR A 72 -6.96 9.27 5.51
CA THR A 72 -6.89 10.33 4.49
C THR A 72 -6.08 11.51 5.00
N SER A 73 -5.33 12.13 4.11
CA SER A 73 -4.59 13.38 4.38
C SER A 73 -5.49 14.62 4.47
N GLY A 74 -6.82 14.47 4.59
CA GLY A 74 -7.89 15.46 4.55
C GLY A 74 -7.53 16.91 4.87
N SER A 75 -8.42 17.84 4.57
CA SER A 75 -8.29 19.29 4.86
C SER A 75 -8.26 19.62 6.37
N THR A 76 -8.42 18.63 7.24
CA THR A 76 -8.37 18.75 8.70
C THR A 76 -6.97 18.51 9.22
N ARG A 77 -6.63 19.14 10.35
CA ARG A 77 -5.32 19.03 11.02
C ARG A 77 -4.88 17.58 11.31
N PHE A 78 -5.83 16.66 11.41
CA PHE A 78 -5.58 15.24 11.71
C PHE A 78 -6.21 14.34 10.65
N PRO A 79 -5.51 13.27 10.24
CA PRO A 79 -6.06 12.26 9.34
C PRO A 79 -7.32 11.62 9.94
N ARG A 80 -8.27 11.31 9.06
CA ARG A 80 -9.47 10.54 9.43
C ARG A 80 -9.33 9.13 8.89
N GLY A 81 -9.57 8.13 9.74
CA GLY A 81 -9.67 6.74 9.32
C GLY A 81 -11.04 6.48 8.68
N VAL A 82 -11.04 6.09 7.42
CA VAL A 82 -12.24 5.65 6.71
C VAL A 82 -12.32 4.13 6.82
N GLU A 83 -13.43 3.64 7.36
CA GLU A 83 -13.70 2.21 7.47
C GLU A 83 -14.04 1.64 6.09
N ILE A 84 -13.21 0.73 5.61
CA ILE A 84 -13.41 0.02 4.35
C ILE A 84 -13.81 -1.42 4.66
N THR A 85 -15.05 -1.79 4.34
CA THR A 85 -15.57 -3.14 4.59
C THR A 85 -15.12 -4.12 3.50
N GLN A 86 -15.19 -5.42 3.78
CA GLN A 86 -14.94 -6.48 2.80
C GLN A 86 -15.81 -6.32 1.55
N LYS A 87 -17.09 -5.99 1.74
CA LYS A 87 -18.02 -5.72 0.64
C LYS A 87 -17.55 -4.55 -0.22
N CYS A 88 -17.10 -3.44 0.39
CA CYS A 88 -16.60 -2.28 -0.35
C CYS A 88 -15.38 -2.63 -1.19
N VAL A 89 -14.40 -3.35 -0.60
CA VAL A 89 -13.20 -3.78 -1.31
C VAL A 89 -13.58 -4.66 -2.50
N MET A 90 -14.32 -5.74 -2.25
CA MET A 90 -14.66 -6.71 -3.29
C MET A 90 -15.50 -6.11 -4.42
N SER A 91 -16.44 -5.21 -4.09
CA SER A 91 -17.23 -4.48 -5.09
C SER A 91 -16.34 -3.60 -5.97
N ASN A 92 -15.46 -2.82 -5.34
CA ASN A 92 -14.53 -1.93 -6.05
C ASN A 92 -13.56 -2.71 -6.95
N LEU A 93 -12.95 -3.79 -6.42
CA LEU A 93 -12.05 -4.65 -7.21
C LEU A 93 -12.76 -5.25 -8.42
N ARG A 94 -14.00 -5.73 -8.23
CA ARG A 94 -14.82 -6.26 -9.35
C ARG A 94 -15.10 -5.19 -10.40
N ASP A 95 -15.51 -4.01 -9.98
CA ASP A 95 -15.84 -2.93 -10.91
C ASP A 95 -14.60 -2.46 -11.70
N ILE A 96 -13.45 -2.35 -11.04
CA ILE A 96 -12.17 -2.04 -11.71
C ILE A 96 -11.82 -3.16 -12.71
N SER A 97 -11.94 -4.43 -12.29
CA SER A 97 -11.56 -5.58 -13.13
C SER A 97 -12.45 -5.71 -14.38
N VAL A 98 -13.78 -5.69 -14.19
CA VAL A 98 -14.75 -6.03 -15.24
C VAL A 98 -15.10 -4.82 -16.09
N HIS A 99 -15.39 -3.70 -15.45
CA HIS A 99 -15.94 -2.51 -16.12
C HIS A 99 -14.86 -1.48 -16.46
N GLY A 100 -13.87 -1.32 -15.59
CA GLY A 100 -12.78 -0.37 -15.78
C GLY A 100 -11.72 -0.89 -16.75
N LEU A 101 -10.90 -1.81 -16.29
CA LEU A 101 -9.73 -2.30 -17.02
C LEU A 101 -10.00 -3.47 -17.95
N LYS A 102 -11.13 -4.18 -17.77
CA LYS A 102 -11.49 -5.39 -18.53
C LYS A 102 -10.38 -6.45 -18.47
N ILE A 103 -9.92 -6.72 -17.26
CA ILE A 103 -8.80 -7.61 -16.98
C ILE A 103 -9.07 -9.01 -17.51
N ASP A 104 -8.07 -9.60 -18.15
CA ASP A 104 -8.04 -11.01 -18.49
C ASP A 104 -6.83 -11.74 -17.88
N GLY A 105 -6.81 -13.07 -17.95
CA GLY A 105 -5.78 -13.89 -17.30
C GLY A 105 -4.36 -13.75 -17.89
N ASN A 106 -4.19 -13.04 -19.01
CA ASN A 106 -2.90 -12.78 -19.65
C ASN A 106 -2.30 -11.43 -19.20
N ASP A 107 -3.08 -10.64 -18.48
CA ASP A 107 -2.61 -9.35 -18.01
C ASP A 107 -1.49 -9.50 -16.97
N ARG A 108 -0.57 -8.55 -17.00
CA ARG A 108 0.54 -8.43 -16.07
C ARG A 108 0.68 -7.01 -15.59
N MET A 109 0.73 -6.84 -14.28
CA MET A 109 0.80 -5.52 -13.67
C MET A 109 2.22 -5.10 -13.36
N VAL A 110 2.54 -3.82 -13.55
CA VAL A 110 3.83 -3.24 -13.19
C VAL A 110 3.59 -1.93 -12.44
N SER A 111 4.16 -1.79 -11.24
CA SER A 111 3.93 -0.59 -10.43
C SER A 111 5.19 -0.14 -9.67
N TRP A 112 5.30 1.18 -9.51
CA TRP A 112 6.23 1.82 -8.58
C TRP A 112 5.50 2.58 -7.46
N LEU A 113 4.15 2.52 -7.46
CA LEU A 113 3.33 3.26 -6.51
C LEU A 113 3.50 2.74 -5.08
N PRO A 114 3.52 3.62 -4.09
CA PRO A 114 3.64 3.22 -2.70
C PRO A 114 2.38 2.48 -2.22
N PHE A 115 2.56 1.41 -1.46
CA PHE A 115 1.45 0.59 -0.95
C PHE A 115 0.66 1.25 0.18
N TYR A 116 1.17 2.32 0.77
CA TYR A 116 0.44 3.13 1.75
C TYR A 116 -0.51 4.16 1.13
N HIS A 117 -0.59 4.21 -0.20
CA HIS A 117 -1.53 5.04 -0.96
C HIS A 117 -2.56 4.14 -1.64
N ASP A 118 -3.83 4.60 -1.69
CA ASP A 118 -4.95 3.85 -2.26
C ASP A 118 -4.69 3.32 -3.68
N MET A 119 -4.14 4.16 -4.57
CA MET A 119 -3.81 3.74 -5.93
C MET A 119 -2.79 2.59 -5.95
N GLY A 120 -1.80 2.59 -5.06
CA GLY A 120 -0.84 1.50 -4.93
C GLY A 120 -1.44 0.27 -4.25
N LEU A 121 -2.13 0.46 -3.13
CA LEU A 121 -2.72 -0.65 -2.38
C LEU A 121 -3.85 -1.33 -3.17
N VAL A 122 -4.87 -0.58 -3.55
CA VAL A 122 -6.04 -1.15 -4.23
C VAL A 122 -5.71 -1.57 -5.65
N GLY A 123 -5.08 -0.67 -6.43
CA GLY A 123 -4.84 -0.89 -7.85
C GLY A 123 -3.71 -1.87 -8.16
N PHE A 124 -2.71 -2.01 -7.29
CA PHE A 124 -1.52 -2.82 -7.61
C PHE A 124 -1.12 -3.85 -6.56
N VAL A 125 -1.85 -3.97 -5.44
CA VAL A 125 -1.69 -5.09 -4.51
C VAL A 125 -2.98 -5.92 -4.48
N LEU A 126 -4.10 -5.32 -4.10
CA LEU A 126 -5.35 -6.06 -3.94
C LEU A 126 -5.93 -6.52 -5.29
N LEU A 127 -5.85 -5.68 -6.31
CA LEU A 127 -6.39 -6.01 -7.63
C LEU A 127 -5.70 -7.20 -8.31
N PRO A 128 -4.35 -7.27 -8.40
CA PRO A 128 -3.69 -8.46 -8.95
C PRO A 128 -3.92 -9.71 -8.09
N LEU A 129 -3.97 -9.59 -6.76
CA LEU A 129 -4.30 -10.72 -5.89
C LEU A 129 -5.70 -11.27 -6.18
N ALA A 130 -6.71 -10.39 -6.27
CA ALA A 130 -8.09 -10.80 -6.54
C ALA A 130 -8.29 -11.44 -7.92
N ASN A 131 -7.47 -11.07 -8.90
CA ASN A 131 -7.53 -11.60 -10.27
C ASN A 131 -6.45 -12.65 -10.56
N GLN A 132 -5.64 -13.06 -9.58
CA GLN A 132 -4.54 -14.02 -9.72
C GLN A 132 -3.53 -13.64 -10.80
N LEU A 133 -3.24 -12.34 -10.94
CA LEU A 133 -2.31 -11.81 -11.93
C LEU A 133 -0.89 -11.70 -11.37
N SER A 134 0.08 -11.85 -12.25
CA SER A 134 1.47 -11.51 -11.94
C SER A 134 1.63 -10.00 -11.80
N ALA A 135 2.42 -9.57 -10.81
CA ALA A 135 2.72 -8.17 -10.58
C ALA A 135 4.22 -7.96 -10.30
N ASP A 136 4.81 -6.98 -10.96
CA ASP A 136 6.19 -6.56 -10.77
C ASP A 136 6.25 -5.20 -10.07
N TYR A 137 7.12 -5.08 -9.08
CA TYR A 137 7.19 -3.86 -8.29
C TYR A 137 8.57 -3.21 -8.32
N LEU A 138 8.55 -1.90 -8.42
CA LEU A 138 9.71 -1.03 -8.26
C LEU A 138 9.47 -0.14 -7.04
N SER A 139 10.45 0.01 -6.15
CA SER A 139 10.24 0.90 -5.01
C SER A 139 10.08 2.36 -5.45
N PRO A 140 9.24 3.17 -4.76
CA PRO A 140 9.10 4.61 -5.04
C PRO A 140 10.45 5.35 -5.03
N LYS A 141 11.34 4.97 -4.12
CA LYS A 141 12.71 5.53 -4.03
C LYS A 141 13.53 5.21 -5.28
N THR A 142 13.49 3.97 -5.75
CA THR A 142 14.20 3.55 -6.96
C THR A 142 13.62 4.26 -8.18
N PHE A 143 12.28 4.39 -8.28
CA PHE A 143 11.64 5.16 -9.33
C PHE A 143 12.09 6.62 -9.33
N ALA A 144 12.09 7.29 -8.19
CA ALA A 144 12.50 8.70 -8.09
C ALA A 144 13.94 8.92 -8.58
N MET A 145 14.85 8.00 -8.25
CA MET A 145 16.25 8.06 -8.69
C MET A 145 16.43 7.68 -10.17
N ARG A 146 15.71 6.67 -10.63
CA ARG A 146 15.89 6.05 -11.97
C ARG A 146 14.55 5.74 -12.64
N PRO A 147 13.76 6.74 -13.03
CA PRO A 147 12.39 6.54 -13.54
C PRO A 147 12.33 5.65 -14.79
N ARG A 148 13.40 5.61 -15.58
CA ARG A 148 13.50 4.72 -16.76
C ARG A 148 13.40 3.23 -16.42
N LEU A 149 13.74 2.83 -15.17
CA LEU A 149 13.63 1.43 -14.75
C LEU A 149 12.18 0.95 -14.76
N TRP A 150 11.22 1.83 -14.51
CA TRP A 150 9.80 1.50 -14.62
C TRP A 150 9.43 1.11 -16.06
N LEU A 151 9.81 1.93 -17.04
CA LEU A 151 9.55 1.64 -18.45
C LEU A 151 10.30 0.39 -18.93
N LYS A 152 11.53 0.20 -18.46
CA LYS A 152 12.32 -1.00 -18.72
C LYS A 152 11.61 -2.24 -18.16
N LEU A 153 11.13 -2.20 -16.93
CA LEU A 153 10.43 -3.30 -16.28
C LEU A 153 9.13 -3.67 -17.03
N ILE A 154 8.35 -2.66 -17.47
CA ILE A 154 7.17 -2.86 -18.31
C ILE A 154 7.54 -3.59 -19.61
N SER A 155 8.60 -3.13 -20.30
CA SER A 155 9.02 -3.70 -21.57
C SER A 155 9.55 -5.12 -21.43
N GLU A 156 10.46 -5.37 -20.49
CA GLU A 156 11.12 -6.67 -20.30
C GLU A 156 10.12 -7.75 -19.82
N ASN A 157 9.22 -7.39 -18.92
CA ASN A 157 8.24 -8.33 -18.37
C ASN A 157 6.91 -8.34 -19.13
N ARG A 158 6.83 -7.60 -20.24
CA ARG A 158 5.59 -7.47 -21.03
C ARG A 158 4.39 -7.05 -20.18
N GLY A 159 4.59 -6.05 -19.31
CA GLY A 159 3.52 -5.49 -18.49
C GLY A 159 2.43 -4.86 -19.35
N THR A 160 1.18 -5.23 -19.10
CA THR A 160 0.01 -4.74 -19.86
C THR A 160 -0.73 -3.64 -19.10
N ILE A 161 -0.67 -3.68 -17.77
CA ILE A 161 -1.36 -2.72 -16.91
C ILE A 161 -0.34 -2.01 -16.01
N SER A 162 -0.31 -0.70 -16.12
CA SER A 162 0.48 0.17 -15.24
C SER A 162 -0.16 1.54 -15.13
N SER A 163 0.05 2.21 -14.00
CA SER A 163 -0.50 3.55 -13.76
C SER A 163 0.47 4.41 -12.98
N SER A 164 0.35 5.70 -13.16
CA SER A 164 1.14 6.70 -12.44
C SER A 164 0.39 8.03 -12.39
N PRO A 165 0.55 8.82 -11.32
CA PRO A 165 0.19 10.23 -11.37
C PRO A 165 0.92 10.96 -12.51
N PRO A 166 0.38 12.06 -13.02
CA PRO A 166 0.96 12.80 -14.18
C PRO A 166 2.44 13.13 -14.04
N PHE A 167 2.90 13.46 -12.84
CA PHE A 167 4.31 13.78 -12.60
C PHE A 167 5.26 12.61 -12.89
N GLY A 168 4.81 11.37 -12.72
CA GLY A 168 5.65 10.19 -12.98
C GLY A 168 5.95 10.04 -14.47
N TYR A 169 4.96 10.25 -15.33
CA TYR A 169 5.16 10.28 -16.79
C TYR A 169 6.08 11.44 -17.20
N ALA A 170 5.85 12.64 -16.64
CA ALA A 170 6.69 13.81 -16.91
C ALA A 170 8.16 13.56 -16.48
N LEU A 171 8.37 12.89 -15.35
CA LEU A 171 9.71 12.53 -14.89
C LEU A 171 10.40 11.52 -15.82
N CYS A 172 9.68 10.53 -16.32
CA CYS A 172 10.18 9.60 -17.32
C CYS A 172 10.57 10.34 -18.60
N ALA A 173 9.68 11.16 -19.16
CA ALA A 173 9.93 11.92 -20.38
C ALA A 173 11.18 12.83 -20.25
N LYS A 174 11.32 13.53 -19.12
CA LYS A 174 12.49 14.40 -18.85
C LYS A 174 13.82 13.62 -18.77
N ARG A 175 13.77 12.36 -18.32
CA ARG A 175 14.95 11.52 -18.10
C ARG A 175 15.21 10.51 -19.22
N LEU A 176 14.32 10.40 -20.20
CA LEU A 176 14.55 9.64 -21.42
C LEU A 176 15.55 10.44 -22.27
N ARG A 177 16.78 9.93 -22.33
CA ARG A 177 17.68 10.28 -23.44
C ARG A 177 17.28 9.35 -24.58
N LEU A 178 16.61 9.89 -25.59
CA LEU A 178 16.48 9.24 -26.87
C LEU A 178 17.91 9.10 -27.41
N THR A 179 18.48 7.92 -27.31
CA THR A 179 19.61 7.58 -28.18
C THR A 179 18.97 7.32 -29.53
N ASP A 180 19.13 8.26 -30.45
CA ASP A 180 18.84 8.03 -31.86
C ASP A 180 19.64 6.79 -32.29
N GLN A 181 18.98 5.68 -32.50
CA GLN A 181 19.44 4.55 -33.27
C GLN A 181 18.41 4.27 -34.36
#